data_98fc96eb952555d947a59cfc07cc7e99
#
_entry.id   98fc96eb952555d947a59cfc07cc7e99
#
_cell.length_a   1.000
_cell.length_b   1.000
_cell.length_c   1.000
_cell.angle_alpha   90.00
_cell.angle_beta   90.00
_cell.angle_gamma   90.00
#
_symmetry.space_group_name_H-M   'P 1'
#
loop_
_entity.id
_entity.type
_entity.pdbx_description
1 polymer ?
#
loop_
_entity_poly.entity_id
_entity_poly.type
_entity_poly.pdbx_seq_one_letter_code
_entity_poly.pdbx_strand_id
1 'polypeptide(L)'
;VPRLIDHNERRELLAEATWRVIVRDGVAGASVRTIAAEAGQSTGSLRHIFPTHAELLAFALKLVIERATARVAALPPRPTAVETVQEVAAELLPLDRDRRAEMEVYLALFTAANADPKLRVPRDEAHLRMREGARWMIAQLDNGADLAPGTDRELEAARLHALIDGLAAHLIYEGAAADPSWARRVLARHIGSLAG
;
A
#
# COMPACT_ATOMS: atom_id res chain seq x y z
N VAL A 1 8.19 27.41 23.77
CA VAL A 1 7.71 27.94 22.49
C VAL A 1 6.95 26.82 21.84
N PRO A 2 5.64 26.95 21.50
CA PRO A 2 4.90 25.93 20.75
C PRO A 2 5.56 25.76 19.39
N ARG A 3 6.02 24.54 19.08
CA ARG A 3 6.52 24.18 17.77
C ARG A 3 5.34 24.28 16.79
N LEU A 4 5.42 25.19 15.83
CA LEU A 4 4.48 25.23 14.71
C LEU A 4 4.63 23.89 13.97
N ILE A 5 3.70 22.96 14.23
CA ILE A 5 3.64 21.72 13.46
C ILE A 5 3.29 22.11 12.03
N ASP A 6 4.11 21.68 11.08
CA ASP A 6 3.89 21.92 9.66
C ASP A 6 2.51 21.37 9.25
N HIS A 7 1.86 22.04 8.31
CA HIS A 7 0.54 21.64 7.81
C HIS A 7 0.55 20.21 7.28
N ASN A 8 1.63 19.79 6.61
CA ASN A 8 1.80 18.41 6.11
C ASN A 8 1.95 17.40 7.26
N GLU A 9 2.80 17.69 8.25
CA GLU A 9 2.98 16.86 9.43
C GLU A 9 1.62 16.64 10.16
N ARG A 10 0.81 17.69 10.24
CA ARG A 10 -0.53 17.59 10.85
C ARG A 10 -1.49 16.73 10.03
N ARG A 11 -1.42 16.78 8.70
CA ARG A 11 -2.22 15.91 7.81
C ARG A 11 -1.83 14.45 7.99
N GLU A 12 -0.54 14.15 8.07
CA GLU A 12 -0.04 12.79 8.30
C GLU A 12 -0.47 12.23 9.64
N LEU A 13 -0.38 13.01 10.73
CA LEU A 13 -0.87 12.61 12.04
C LEU A 13 -2.36 12.25 12.04
N LEU A 14 -3.18 12.99 11.30
CA LEU A 14 -4.60 12.70 11.13
C LEU A 14 -4.84 11.44 10.30
N ALA A 15 -4.03 11.21 9.24
CA ALA A 15 -4.11 10.00 8.45
C ALA A 15 -3.71 8.75 9.26
N GLU A 16 -2.67 8.86 10.08
CA GLU A 16 -2.28 7.78 11.00
C GLU A 16 -3.34 7.48 12.06
N ALA A 17 -3.96 8.52 12.62
CA ALA A 17 -5.11 8.34 13.52
C ALA A 17 -6.28 7.64 12.80
N THR A 18 -6.52 8.00 11.52
CA THR A 18 -7.50 7.33 10.67
C THR A 18 -7.16 5.85 10.49
N TRP A 19 -5.90 5.51 10.23
CA TRP A 19 -5.47 4.12 10.11
C TRP A 19 -5.71 3.32 11.40
N ARG A 20 -5.33 3.87 12.56
CA ARG A 20 -5.58 3.19 13.85
C ARG A 20 -7.07 2.92 14.08
N VAL A 21 -7.93 3.88 13.73
CA VAL A 21 -9.38 3.69 13.84
C VAL A 21 -9.88 2.65 12.84
N ILE A 22 -9.43 2.68 11.57
CA ILE A 22 -9.85 1.71 10.55
C ILE A 22 -9.44 0.29 10.95
N VAL A 23 -8.22 0.09 11.42
CA VAL A 23 -7.73 -1.23 11.84
C VAL A 23 -8.50 -1.76 13.06
N ARG A 24 -8.86 -0.89 14.00
CA ARG A 24 -9.59 -1.27 15.22
C ARG A 24 -11.08 -1.44 15.00
N ASP A 25 -11.73 -0.51 14.30
CA ASP A 25 -13.19 -0.36 14.28
C ASP A 25 -13.77 -0.52 12.85
N GLY A 26 -12.93 -0.75 11.85
CA GLY A 26 -13.31 -0.77 10.43
C GLY A 26 -13.60 0.62 9.86
N VAL A 27 -13.81 0.70 8.52
CA VAL A 27 -14.11 1.97 7.82
C VAL A 27 -15.39 2.62 8.34
N ALA A 28 -16.39 1.83 8.69
CA ALA A 28 -17.65 2.34 9.24
C ALA A 28 -17.47 3.04 10.60
N GLY A 29 -16.49 2.63 11.41
CA GLY A 29 -16.12 3.25 12.68
C GLY A 29 -15.29 4.52 12.52
N ALA A 30 -14.66 4.74 11.37
CA ALA A 30 -13.76 5.85 11.09
C ALA A 30 -14.51 7.17 10.84
N SER A 31 -15.32 7.62 11.79
CA SER A 31 -16.03 8.90 11.72
C SER A 31 -15.11 10.08 12.03
N VAL A 32 -15.48 11.29 11.59
CA VAL A 32 -14.76 12.54 11.94
C VAL A 32 -14.58 12.69 13.46
N ARG A 33 -15.58 12.26 14.24
CA ARG A 33 -15.53 12.35 15.72
C ARG A 33 -14.53 11.33 16.30
N THR A 34 -14.58 10.09 15.86
CA THR A 34 -13.67 9.05 16.36
C THR A 34 -12.23 9.32 15.97
N ILE A 35 -11.99 9.78 14.75
CA ILE A 35 -10.65 10.13 14.26
C ILE A 35 -10.10 11.35 15.01
N ALA A 36 -10.91 12.41 15.21
CA ALA A 36 -10.49 13.57 15.95
C ALA A 36 -10.11 13.21 17.41
N ALA A 37 -10.92 12.38 18.08
CA ALA A 37 -10.63 11.87 19.41
C ALA A 37 -9.33 11.04 19.44
N GLU A 38 -9.14 10.14 18.49
CA GLU A 38 -7.92 9.34 18.35
C GLU A 38 -6.65 10.20 18.13
N ALA A 39 -6.79 11.31 17.39
CA ALA A 39 -5.71 12.26 17.14
C ALA A 39 -5.49 13.29 18.29
N GLY A 40 -6.30 13.25 19.34
CA GLY A 40 -6.25 14.26 20.42
C GLY A 40 -6.62 15.67 19.94
N GLN A 41 -7.48 15.79 18.91
CA GLN A 41 -7.87 17.06 18.31
C GLN A 41 -9.39 17.28 18.38
N SER A 42 -9.83 18.53 18.20
CA SER A 42 -11.23 18.84 18.05
C SER A 42 -11.73 18.49 16.63
N THR A 43 -13.01 18.18 16.52
CA THR A 43 -13.66 17.96 15.20
C THR A 43 -13.59 19.20 14.32
N GLY A 44 -13.59 20.40 14.90
CA GLY A 44 -13.39 21.66 14.18
C GLY A 44 -12.00 21.78 13.58
N SER A 45 -10.95 21.44 14.35
CA SER A 45 -9.57 21.41 13.87
C SER A 45 -9.40 20.42 12.69
N LEU A 46 -9.97 19.22 12.82
CA LEU A 46 -9.92 18.22 11.76
C LEU A 46 -10.61 18.74 10.48
N ARG A 47 -11.82 19.29 10.59
CA ARG A 47 -12.56 19.83 9.44
C ARG A 47 -11.90 21.02 8.78
N HIS A 48 -11.07 21.75 9.50
CA HIS A 48 -10.27 22.82 8.90
C HIS A 48 -9.16 22.26 7.97
N ILE A 49 -8.64 21.07 8.28
CA ILE A 49 -7.60 20.40 7.50
C ILE A 49 -8.20 19.53 6.39
N PHE A 50 -9.26 18.79 6.71
CA PHE A 50 -10.02 17.96 5.79
C PHE A 50 -11.50 18.36 5.85
N PRO A 51 -11.98 19.19 4.92
CA PRO A 51 -13.36 19.65 4.86
C PRO A 51 -14.39 18.51 4.83
N THR A 52 -14.07 17.41 4.16
CA THR A 52 -14.94 16.24 4.07
C THR A 52 -14.28 14.98 4.62
N HIS A 53 -15.10 14.06 5.08
CA HIS A 53 -14.64 12.73 5.49
C HIS A 53 -13.99 11.95 4.34
N ALA A 54 -14.52 12.08 3.13
CA ALA A 54 -13.96 11.42 1.96
C ALA A 54 -12.55 11.91 1.62
N GLU A 55 -12.28 13.22 1.77
CA GLU A 55 -10.91 13.76 1.58
C GLU A 55 -9.92 13.20 2.60
N LEU A 56 -10.34 13.02 3.85
CA LEU A 56 -9.50 12.40 4.87
C LEU A 56 -9.18 10.92 4.53
N LEU A 57 -10.19 10.15 4.13
CA LEU A 57 -9.99 8.74 3.73
C LEU A 57 -9.14 8.63 2.45
N ALA A 58 -9.36 9.51 1.47
CA ALA A 58 -8.53 9.58 0.27
C ALA A 58 -7.07 9.90 0.60
N PHE A 59 -6.83 10.84 1.52
CA PHE A 59 -5.49 11.17 1.96
C PHE A 59 -4.84 10.01 2.76
N ALA A 60 -5.61 9.31 3.59
CA ALA A 60 -5.13 8.13 4.30
C ALA A 60 -4.68 7.01 3.34
N LEU A 61 -5.43 6.78 2.26
CA LEU A 61 -5.05 5.83 1.20
C LEU A 61 -3.81 6.30 0.42
N LYS A 62 -3.75 7.58 0.06
CA LYS A 62 -2.59 8.17 -0.62
C LYS A 62 -1.31 8.00 0.20
N LEU A 63 -1.37 8.23 1.51
CA LEU A 63 -0.22 8.09 2.40
C LEU A 63 0.31 6.64 2.47
N VAL A 64 -0.56 5.62 2.38
CA VAL A 64 -0.12 4.21 2.24
C VAL A 64 0.77 4.05 1.00
N ILE A 65 0.33 4.55 -0.14
CA ILE A 65 1.07 4.45 -1.41
C ILE A 65 2.39 5.25 -1.34
N GLU A 66 2.37 6.44 -0.77
CA GLU A 66 3.57 7.27 -0.62
C GLU A 66 4.63 6.61 0.27
N ARG A 67 4.22 5.98 1.39
CA ARG A 67 5.14 5.25 2.27
C ARG A 67 5.73 4.02 1.59
N ALA A 68 4.92 3.24 0.89
CA ALA A 68 5.41 2.11 0.11
C ALA A 68 6.41 2.56 -0.96
N THR A 69 6.11 3.64 -1.69
CA THR A 69 7.01 4.22 -2.70
C THR A 69 8.32 4.70 -2.08
N ALA A 70 8.27 5.37 -0.93
CA ALA A 70 9.46 5.83 -0.23
C ALA A 70 10.35 4.68 0.25
N ARG A 71 9.76 3.58 0.75
CA ARG A 71 10.52 2.38 1.13
C ARG A 71 11.20 1.75 -0.08
N VAL A 72 10.48 1.59 -1.18
CA VAL A 72 11.07 1.08 -2.43
C VAL A 72 12.22 1.95 -2.91
N ALA A 73 12.07 3.28 -2.89
CA ALA A 73 13.13 4.20 -3.29
C ALA A 73 14.37 4.17 -2.36
N ALA A 74 14.20 3.76 -1.11
CA ALA A 74 15.27 3.63 -0.13
C ALA A 74 15.99 2.27 -0.17
N LEU A 75 15.54 1.32 -0.99
CA LEU A 75 16.18 0.01 -1.12
C LEU A 75 17.61 0.16 -1.67
N PRO A 76 18.58 -0.53 -1.08
CA PRO A 76 19.93 -0.53 -1.61
C PRO A 76 19.97 -1.27 -2.96
N PRO A 77 20.89 -0.90 -3.87
CA PRO A 77 21.10 -1.63 -5.11
C PRO A 77 21.36 -3.12 -4.88
N ARG A 78 20.83 -3.95 -5.78
CA ARG A 78 21.05 -5.40 -5.76
C ARG A 78 21.90 -5.82 -6.95
N PRO A 79 22.64 -6.95 -6.85
CA PRO A 79 23.52 -7.45 -7.91
C PRO A 79 22.78 -7.77 -9.21
N THR A 80 21.55 -8.28 -9.13
CA THR A 80 20.76 -8.72 -10.29
C THR A 80 19.41 -8.01 -10.36
N ALA A 81 18.80 -7.97 -11.55
CA ALA A 81 17.45 -7.47 -11.75
C ALA A 81 16.42 -8.35 -11.01
N VAL A 82 16.62 -9.66 -11.00
CA VAL A 82 15.78 -10.63 -10.27
C VAL A 82 15.74 -10.28 -8.77
N GLU A 83 16.90 -10.11 -8.13
CA GLU A 83 16.98 -9.75 -6.72
C GLU A 83 16.35 -8.38 -6.44
N THR A 84 16.57 -7.39 -7.33
CA THR A 84 15.95 -6.07 -7.22
C THR A 84 14.42 -6.17 -7.23
N VAL A 85 13.87 -6.89 -8.20
CA VAL A 85 12.41 -7.06 -8.34
C VAL A 85 11.83 -7.84 -7.16
N GLN A 86 12.53 -8.86 -6.66
CA GLN A 86 12.10 -9.62 -5.47
C GLN A 86 12.00 -8.72 -4.23
N GLU A 87 12.99 -7.87 -3.99
CA GLU A 87 12.96 -6.96 -2.83
C GLU A 87 11.89 -5.87 -2.97
N VAL A 88 11.77 -5.27 -4.17
CA VAL A 88 10.71 -4.27 -4.44
C VAL A 88 9.33 -4.87 -4.24
N ALA A 89 9.07 -6.06 -4.79
CA ALA A 89 7.79 -6.73 -4.63
C ALA A 89 7.52 -7.14 -3.17
N ALA A 90 8.55 -7.50 -2.40
CA ALA A 90 8.43 -7.80 -0.98
C ALA A 90 8.05 -6.58 -0.14
N GLU A 91 8.43 -5.35 -0.55
CA GLU A 91 7.99 -4.11 0.12
C GLU A 91 6.48 -3.85 0.00
N LEU A 92 5.82 -4.48 -0.97
CA LEU A 92 4.38 -4.39 -1.18
C LEU A 92 3.59 -5.46 -0.39
N LEU A 93 4.27 -6.34 0.34
CA LEU A 93 3.64 -7.37 1.17
C LEU A 93 3.63 -6.98 2.66
N PRO A 94 2.60 -7.36 3.43
CA PRO A 94 2.48 -7.08 4.86
C PRO A 94 3.37 -8.00 5.71
N LEU A 95 4.71 -7.89 5.55
CA LEU A 95 5.70 -8.76 6.16
C LEU A 95 6.12 -8.34 7.58
N ASP A 96 5.73 -7.17 8.02
CA ASP A 96 5.91 -6.65 9.38
C ASP A 96 4.65 -5.94 9.88
N ARG A 97 4.71 -5.46 11.12
CA ARG A 97 3.57 -4.83 11.79
C ARG A 97 3.09 -3.56 11.07
N ASP A 98 4.02 -2.72 10.61
CA ASP A 98 3.69 -1.42 10.03
C ASP A 98 3.11 -1.60 8.63
N ARG A 99 3.75 -2.43 7.79
CA ARG A 99 3.23 -2.78 6.45
C ARG A 99 1.90 -3.53 6.54
N ARG A 100 1.70 -4.31 7.62
CA ARG A 100 0.42 -4.96 7.87
C ARG A 100 -0.69 -3.94 8.12
N ALA A 101 -0.47 -2.96 8.99
CA ALA A 101 -1.46 -1.90 9.26
C ALA A 101 -1.78 -1.09 7.98
N GLU A 102 -0.76 -0.76 7.18
CA GLU A 102 -0.96 -0.10 5.89
C GLU A 102 -1.80 -0.96 4.92
N MET A 103 -1.54 -2.26 4.84
CA MET A 103 -2.28 -3.18 3.97
C MET A 103 -3.73 -3.37 4.44
N GLU A 104 -3.99 -3.46 5.73
CA GLU A 104 -5.34 -3.53 6.29
C GLU A 104 -6.15 -2.27 5.90
N VAL A 105 -5.55 -1.09 6.01
CA VAL A 105 -6.15 0.17 5.58
C VAL A 105 -6.40 0.19 4.07
N TYR A 106 -5.42 -0.23 3.27
CA TYR A 106 -5.55 -0.30 1.82
C TYR A 106 -6.73 -1.17 1.41
N LEU A 107 -6.80 -2.42 1.89
CA LEU A 107 -7.87 -3.36 1.55
C LEU A 107 -9.24 -2.88 2.03
N ALA A 108 -9.31 -2.30 3.24
CA ALA A 108 -10.54 -1.77 3.80
C ALA A 108 -11.10 -0.60 2.96
N LEU A 109 -10.26 0.36 2.58
CA LEU A 109 -10.66 1.51 1.77
C LEU A 109 -10.95 1.11 0.32
N PHE A 110 -10.20 0.15 -0.23
CA PHE A 110 -10.43 -0.39 -1.56
C PHE A 110 -11.81 -1.03 -1.67
N THR A 111 -12.20 -1.81 -0.65
CA THR A 111 -13.51 -2.44 -0.57
C THR A 111 -14.63 -1.41 -0.34
N ALA A 112 -14.40 -0.42 0.55
CA ALA A 112 -15.39 0.63 0.85
C ALA A 112 -15.73 1.48 -0.38
N ALA A 113 -14.82 1.63 -1.34
CA ALA A 113 -15.04 2.37 -2.58
C ALA A 113 -16.13 1.76 -3.48
N ASN A 114 -16.50 0.48 -3.27
CA ASN A 114 -17.63 -0.13 -3.97
C ASN A 114 -18.97 0.47 -3.51
N ALA A 115 -19.09 0.83 -2.24
CA ALA A 115 -20.30 1.42 -1.65
C ALA A 115 -20.28 2.96 -1.66
N ASP A 116 -19.10 3.60 -1.56
CA ASP A 116 -18.97 5.07 -1.55
C ASP A 116 -18.33 5.58 -2.85
N PRO A 117 -19.13 6.24 -3.74
CA PRO A 117 -18.62 6.80 -5.00
C PRO A 117 -17.48 7.81 -4.82
N LYS A 118 -17.40 8.49 -3.66
CA LYS A 118 -16.35 9.50 -3.38
C LYS A 118 -14.96 8.87 -3.19
N LEU A 119 -14.90 7.56 -2.90
CA LEU A 119 -13.65 6.83 -2.76
C LEU A 119 -13.21 6.15 -4.06
N ARG A 120 -14.02 6.18 -5.12
CA ARG A 120 -13.68 5.51 -6.39
C ARG A 120 -12.45 6.12 -7.06
N VAL A 121 -12.39 7.45 -7.16
CA VAL A 121 -11.22 8.12 -7.77
C VAL A 121 -9.93 7.78 -7.04
N PRO A 122 -9.79 8.00 -5.71
CA PRO A 122 -8.56 7.63 -5.01
C PRO A 122 -8.25 6.13 -5.07
N ARG A 123 -9.26 5.25 -5.08
CA ARG A 123 -9.05 3.81 -5.31
C ARG A 123 -8.47 3.52 -6.69
N ASP A 124 -9.03 4.13 -7.73
CA ASP A 124 -8.61 3.90 -9.12
C ASP A 124 -7.19 4.44 -9.35
N GLU A 125 -6.85 5.58 -8.75
CA GLU A 125 -5.48 6.12 -8.74
C GLU A 125 -4.49 5.16 -8.03
N ALA A 126 -4.87 4.62 -6.87
CA ALA A 126 -4.04 3.64 -6.16
C ALA A 126 -3.84 2.37 -6.98
N HIS A 127 -4.92 1.85 -7.60
CA HIS A 127 -4.85 0.68 -8.47
C HIS A 127 -3.95 0.91 -9.69
N LEU A 128 -4.05 2.09 -10.32
CA LEU A 128 -3.19 2.46 -11.44
C LEU A 128 -1.71 2.48 -11.04
N ARG A 129 -1.38 3.04 -9.87
CA ARG A 129 -0.01 3.05 -9.34
C ARG A 129 0.55 1.64 -9.12
N MET A 130 -0.26 0.72 -8.60
CA MET A 130 0.14 -0.69 -8.45
C MET A 130 0.42 -1.35 -9.81
N ARG A 131 -0.43 -1.11 -10.81
CA ARG A 131 -0.19 -1.62 -12.19
C ARG A 131 1.07 -1.05 -12.81
N GLU A 132 1.32 0.25 -12.66
CA GLU A 132 2.55 0.90 -13.13
C GLU A 132 3.78 0.32 -12.43
N GLY A 133 3.71 0.07 -11.12
CA GLY A 133 4.76 -0.60 -10.37
C GLY A 133 5.06 -2.02 -10.89
N ALA A 134 4.02 -2.80 -11.18
CA ALA A 134 4.18 -4.14 -11.75
C ALA A 134 4.82 -4.11 -13.15
N ARG A 135 4.39 -3.18 -14.01
CA ARG A 135 5.02 -2.96 -15.33
C ARG A 135 6.49 -2.57 -15.21
N TRP A 136 6.80 -1.68 -14.27
CA TRP A 136 8.17 -1.29 -14.00
C TRP A 136 9.02 -2.49 -13.57
N MET A 137 8.51 -3.35 -12.67
CA MET A 137 9.20 -4.56 -12.22
C MET A 137 9.51 -5.51 -13.38
N ILE A 138 8.54 -5.76 -14.28
CA ILE A 138 8.77 -6.59 -15.49
C ILE A 138 9.78 -5.93 -16.43
N ALA A 139 9.73 -4.60 -16.61
CA ALA A 139 10.70 -3.88 -17.42
C ALA A 139 12.13 -3.94 -16.84
N GLN A 140 12.30 -4.02 -15.51
CA GLN A 140 13.63 -4.24 -14.91
C GLN A 140 14.20 -5.62 -15.29
N LEU A 141 13.39 -6.68 -15.26
CA LEU A 141 13.81 -8.03 -15.69
C LEU A 141 14.21 -8.05 -17.18
N ASP A 142 13.43 -7.39 -18.02
CA ASP A 142 13.71 -7.30 -19.46
C ASP A 142 15.00 -6.53 -19.76
N ASN A 143 15.22 -5.39 -19.11
CA ASN A 143 16.43 -4.59 -19.26
C ASN A 143 17.69 -5.30 -18.72
N GLY A 144 17.54 -6.17 -17.73
CA GLY A 144 18.60 -7.03 -17.21
C GLY A 144 18.93 -8.24 -18.11
N ALA A 145 18.18 -8.43 -19.22
CA ALA A 145 18.21 -9.62 -20.07
C ALA A 145 17.87 -10.92 -19.32
N ASP A 146 17.15 -10.80 -18.19
CA ASP A 146 16.72 -11.94 -17.38
C ASP A 146 15.35 -12.49 -17.85
N LEU A 147 14.59 -11.72 -18.67
CA LEU A 147 13.27 -12.13 -19.11
C LEU A 147 13.35 -13.15 -20.28
N ALA A 148 12.63 -14.25 -20.16
CA ALA A 148 12.62 -15.28 -21.20
C ALA A 148 12.15 -14.72 -22.56
N PRO A 149 12.78 -15.11 -23.70
CA PRO A 149 12.38 -14.64 -25.03
C PRO A 149 10.92 -14.96 -25.37
N GLY A 150 10.22 -13.97 -25.92
CA GLY A 150 8.81 -14.12 -26.32
C GLY A 150 7.79 -13.93 -25.20
N THR A 151 8.22 -13.54 -24.00
CA THR A 151 7.32 -13.26 -22.87
C THR A 151 6.40 -12.06 -23.16
N ASP A 152 5.10 -12.22 -22.94
CA ASP A 152 4.12 -11.13 -23.00
C ASP A 152 4.24 -10.30 -21.71
N ARG A 153 4.92 -9.14 -21.79
CA ARG A 153 5.23 -8.26 -20.67
C ARG A 153 3.97 -7.72 -19.97
N GLU A 154 2.93 -7.39 -20.72
CA GLU A 154 1.68 -6.88 -20.14
C GLU A 154 0.94 -7.97 -19.36
N LEU A 155 0.93 -9.20 -19.89
CA LEU A 155 0.34 -10.33 -19.19
C LEU A 155 1.13 -10.65 -17.91
N GLU A 156 2.46 -10.67 -17.96
CA GLU A 156 3.27 -10.96 -16.77
C GLU A 156 3.19 -9.84 -15.72
N ALA A 157 3.08 -8.57 -16.13
CA ALA A 157 2.82 -7.47 -15.21
C ALA A 157 1.45 -7.62 -14.51
N ALA A 158 0.42 -8.03 -15.27
CA ALA A 158 -0.90 -8.28 -14.69
C ALA A 158 -0.89 -9.49 -13.73
N ARG A 159 -0.15 -10.56 -14.07
CA ARG A 159 0.02 -11.75 -13.21
C ARG A 159 0.78 -11.41 -11.93
N LEU A 160 1.87 -10.67 -12.02
CA LEU A 160 2.65 -10.24 -10.85
C LEU A 160 1.81 -9.37 -9.92
N HIS A 161 1.05 -8.41 -10.46
CA HIS A 161 0.13 -7.59 -9.67
C HIS A 161 -0.92 -8.44 -8.94
N ALA A 162 -1.61 -9.33 -9.66
CA ALA A 162 -2.59 -10.23 -9.08
C ALA A 162 -1.99 -11.17 -8.02
N LEU A 163 -0.75 -11.62 -8.22
CA LEU A 163 -0.03 -12.43 -7.24
C LEU A 163 0.26 -11.64 -5.96
N ILE A 164 0.76 -10.41 -6.07
CA ILE A 164 1.03 -9.53 -4.92
C ILE A 164 -0.25 -9.27 -4.13
N ASP A 165 -1.34 -8.91 -4.80
CA ASP A 165 -2.65 -8.67 -4.16
C ASP A 165 -3.15 -9.93 -3.45
N GLY A 166 -3.06 -11.09 -4.09
CA GLY A 166 -3.46 -12.37 -3.51
C GLY A 166 -2.63 -12.75 -2.28
N LEU A 167 -1.30 -12.62 -2.36
CA LEU A 167 -0.41 -12.90 -1.22
C LEU A 167 -0.67 -11.95 -0.07
N ALA A 168 -0.86 -10.64 -0.35
CA ALA A 168 -1.17 -9.65 0.67
C ALA A 168 -2.49 -9.96 1.39
N ALA A 169 -3.55 -10.30 0.65
CA ALA A 169 -4.83 -10.67 1.22
C ALA A 169 -4.72 -11.94 2.10
N HIS A 170 -4.02 -12.98 1.64
CA HIS A 170 -3.81 -14.20 2.41
C HIS A 170 -3.06 -13.92 3.71
N LEU A 171 -1.97 -13.16 3.67
CA LEU A 171 -1.23 -12.76 4.88
C LEU A 171 -2.11 -12.01 5.88
N ILE A 172 -3.01 -11.16 5.42
CA ILE A 172 -3.97 -10.48 6.30
C ILE A 172 -4.95 -11.48 6.92
N TYR A 173 -5.49 -12.43 6.15
CA TYR A 173 -6.43 -13.46 6.66
C TYR A 173 -5.80 -14.41 7.67
N GLU A 174 -4.55 -14.80 7.49
CA GLU A 174 -3.84 -15.68 8.42
C GLU A 174 -3.55 -15.04 9.79
N GLY A 175 -3.62 -13.71 9.87
CA GLY A 175 -3.41 -12.97 11.10
C GLY A 175 -1.94 -12.64 11.40
N ALA A 176 -1.74 -11.76 12.38
CA ALA A 176 -0.42 -11.19 12.68
C ALA A 176 0.59 -12.20 13.30
N ALA A 177 0.13 -13.33 13.76
CA ALA A 177 0.98 -14.38 14.36
C ALA A 177 1.51 -15.40 13.33
N ALA A 178 1.00 -15.38 12.09
CA ALA A 178 1.45 -16.29 11.04
C ALA A 178 2.85 -15.93 10.54
N ASP A 179 3.62 -16.95 10.16
CA ASP A 179 4.93 -16.74 9.52
C ASP A 179 4.75 -16.27 8.07
N PRO A 180 5.16 -15.04 7.70
CA PRO A 180 4.97 -14.52 6.35
C PRO A 180 6.00 -15.07 5.34
N SER A 181 6.95 -15.88 5.75
CA SER A 181 8.07 -16.34 4.91
C SER A 181 7.63 -17.15 3.69
N TRP A 182 6.50 -17.85 3.77
CA TRP A 182 5.95 -18.61 2.65
C TRP A 182 5.56 -17.69 1.48
N ALA A 183 4.96 -16.55 1.75
CA ALA A 183 4.56 -15.60 0.72
C ALA A 183 5.77 -15.04 -0.03
N ARG A 184 6.85 -14.74 0.70
CA ARG A 184 8.12 -14.32 0.12
C ARG A 184 8.72 -15.41 -0.79
N ARG A 185 8.65 -16.69 -0.38
CA ARG A 185 9.10 -17.82 -1.21
C ARG A 185 8.26 -18.00 -2.48
N VAL A 186 6.94 -17.85 -2.38
CA VAL A 186 6.05 -17.92 -3.56
C VAL A 186 6.39 -16.79 -4.55
N LEU A 187 6.55 -15.57 -4.05
CA LEU A 187 6.91 -14.42 -4.86
C LEU A 187 8.27 -14.60 -5.55
N ALA A 188 9.30 -15.02 -4.79
CA ALA A 188 10.64 -15.27 -5.31
C ALA A 188 10.65 -16.37 -6.37
N ARG A 189 9.87 -17.45 -6.17
CA ARG A 189 9.73 -18.52 -7.16
C ARG A 189 9.07 -18.02 -8.45
N HIS A 190 8.02 -17.21 -8.34
CA HIS A 190 7.35 -16.65 -9.51
C HIS A 190 8.30 -15.75 -10.30
N ILE A 191 8.95 -14.79 -9.65
CA ILE A 191 9.88 -13.87 -10.32
C ILE A 191 11.06 -14.65 -10.93
N GLY A 192 11.63 -15.61 -10.21
CA GLY A 192 12.69 -16.46 -10.75
C GLY A 192 12.27 -17.33 -11.95
N SER A 193 10.97 -17.68 -12.07
CA SER A 193 10.46 -18.43 -13.22
C SER A 193 10.25 -17.58 -14.47
N LEU A 194 10.29 -16.26 -14.36
CA LEU A 194 10.23 -15.34 -15.51
C LEU A 194 11.61 -15.13 -16.13
N ALA A 195 12.67 -15.38 -15.35
CA ALA A 195 14.04 -15.35 -15.83
C ALA A 195 14.33 -16.62 -16.67
N GLY A 196 14.91 -16.40 -17.84
CA GLY A 196 15.27 -17.45 -18.78
C GLY A 196 16.59 -18.13 -18.47
#